data_77029e23e1c7c3d621328920dc6aa600
#
_entry.id   77029e23e1c7c3d621328920dc6aa600
#
_cell.length_a   1.000
_cell.length_b   1.000
_cell.length_c   1.000
_cell.angle_alpha   90.00
_cell.angle_beta   90.00
_cell.angle_gamma   90.00
#
_symmetry.space_group_name_H-M   'P 1'
#
loop_
_entity.id
_entity.type
_entity.pdbx_description
1 polymer ?
#
loop_
_entity_poly.entity_id
_entity_poly.type
_entity_poly.pdbx_seq_one_letter_code
_entity_poly.pdbx_strand_id
1 'polypeptide(L)'
;INERKTNKDFIAVKNLFRRPVIREDLFADFMSFTKYQIVGDERPDEVAYKVYGDSNLDWVVLLSNNVVNVRDEWPLTQQDYRNYLIEKYGNDTDALDVIKFYETKEIKDSKGKVFVPEKMRVDSAYKVSFLDSGTNKIVEVSPIEGITYRTYEDRLQEDKRNINLLKSEYVSIVLNDIETLLDYEQSTEYINPVLKRASNPNLG
;
A
#
# COMPACT_ATOMS: atom_id res chain seq x y z
N ILE A 1 18.49 -34.62 19.21
CA ILE A 1 17.65 -35.84 19.22
C ILE A 1 16.24 -35.33 19.20
N ASN A 2 15.60 -35.38 18.04
CA ASN A 2 14.17 -35.03 17.90
C ASN A 2 13.36 -36.12 18.57
N GLU A 3 12.89 -35.89 19.77
CA GLU A 3 11.87 -36.74 20.37
C GLU A 3 10.65 -36.73 19.45
N ARG A 4 10.29 -37.89 18.89
CA ARG A 4 9.00 -38.05 18.20
C ARG A 4 7.89 -37.78 19.21
N LYS A 5 7.25 -36.64 19.08
CA LYS A 5 6.05 -36.31 19.87
C LYS A 5 5.00 -37.42 19.59
N THR A 6 4.49 -38.00 20.66
CA THR A 6 3.45 -39.01 20.56
C THR A 6 2.16 -38.39 20.04
N ASN A 7 1.24 -39.17 19.43
CA ASN A 7 -0.07 -38.71 18.96
C ASN A 7 -0.96 -38.03 20.03
N LYS A 8 -0.46 -37.88 21.25
CA LYS A 8 -1.11 -37.20 22.37
C LYS A 8 -0.63 -35.77 22.62
N ASP A 9 0.46 -35.39 21.96
CA ASP A 9 1.02 -34.05 22.11
C ASP A 9 0.34 -33.10 21.12
N PHE A 10 -0.38 -32.12 21.64
CA PHE A 10 -1.06 -31.09 20.86
C PHE A 10 -0.21 -29.83 20.90
N ILE A 11 -0.05 -29.21 19.74
CA ILE A 11 0.61 -27.92 19.60
C ILE A 11 -0.48 -26.92 19.21
N ALA A 12 -0.57 -25.82 19.93
CA ALA A 12 -1.38 -24.69 19.51
C ALA A 12 -0.81 -24.16 18.18
N VAL A 13 -1.62 -24.14 17.15
CA VAL A 13 -1.26 -23.58 15.85
C VAL A 13 -2.12 -22.36 15.57
N LYS A 14 -1.51 -21.35 14.95
CA LYS A 14 -2.21 -20.15 14.51
C LYS A 14 -3.08 -20.45 13.29
N ASN A 15 -4.23 -19.80 13.19
CA ASN A 15 -5.15 -19.94 12.08
C ASN A 15 -4.63 -19.16 10.87
N LEU A 16 -4.01 -19.87 9.92
CA LEU A 16 -3.45 -19.29 8.70
C LEU A 16 -4.51 -18.92 7.65
N PHE A 17 -5.77 -19.30 7.84
CA PHE A 17 -6.87 -18.94 6.95
C PHE A 17 -7.51 -17.59 7.29
N ARG A 18 -7.17 -17.01 8.44
CA ARG A 18 -7.58 -15.66 8.81
C ARG A 18 -6.49 -14.66 8.45
N ARG A 19 -6.86 -13.59 7.76
CA ARG A 19 -5.99 -12.45 7.53
C ARG A 19 -6.18 -11.46 8.69
N PRO A 20 -5.13 -11.18 9.47
CA PRO A 20 -5.21 -10.15 10.48
C PRO A 20 -5.35 -8.77 9.81
N VAL A 21 -6.08 -7.88 10.47
CA VAL A 21 -6.19 -6.46 10.10
C VAL A 21 -6.02 -5.64 11.38
N ILE A 22 -5.48 -4.44 11.25
CA ILE A 22 -5.44 -3.49 12.37
C ILE A 22 -6.88 -3.09 12.69
N ARG A 23 -7.21 -2.99 13.97
CA ARG A 23 -8.53 -2.55 14.44
C ARG A 23 -8.93 -1.23 13.79
N GLU A 24 -10.20 -1.12 13.41
CA GLU A 24 -10.72 0.07 12.73
C GLU A 24 -10.57 1.35 13.56
N ASP A 25 -10.70 1.27 14.90
CA ASP A 25 -10.52 2.42 15.79
C ASP A 25 -9.07 2.94 15.78
N LEU A 26 -8.06 2.05 15.75
CA LEU A 26 -6.66 2.45 15.59
C LEU A 26 -6.37 2.93 14.17
N PHE A 27 -6.97 2.31 13.16
CA PHE A 27 -6.76 2.70 11.77
C PHE A 27 -7.43 4.04 11.43
N ALA A 28 -8.58 4.33 12.05
CA ALA A 28 -9.30 5.60 11.90
C ALA A 28 -8.64 6.75 12.66
N ASP A 29 -7.86 6.45 13.71
CA ASP A 29 -7.12 7.47 14.46
C ASP A 29 -5.85 7.86 13.72
N PHE A 30 -5.91 9.01 13.07
CA PHE A 30 -4.78 9.61 12.35
C PHE A 30 -3.54 9.84 13.25
N MET A 31 -3.74 9.91 14.55
CA MET A 31 -2.66 10.10 15.54
C MET A 31 -1.86 8.81 15.80
N SER A 32 -2.40 7.65 15.45
CA SER A 32 -1.75 6.35 15.65
C SER A 32 -0.64 6.06 14.64
N PHE A 33 -0.59 6.82 13.55
CA PHE A 33 0.36 6.62 12.46
C PHE A 33 1.31 7.81 12.28
N THR A 34 2.48 7.52 11.74
CA THR A 34 3.48 8.50 11.31
C THR A 34 3.78 8.27 9.84
N LYS A 35 3.86 9.34 9.05
CA LYS A 35 4.28 9.25 7.65
C LYS A 35 5.77 8.93 7.57
N TYR A 36 6.11 8.03 6.70
CA TYR A 36 7.48 7.64 6.41
C TYR A 36 7.70 7.59 4.90
N GLN A 37 8.82 8.09 4.43
CA GLN A 37 9.21 7.99 3.03
C GLN A 37 10.36 6.98 2.91
N ILE A 38 10.14 5.93 2.13
CA ILE A 38 11.15 4.90 1.85
C ILE A 38 12.28 5.51 1.04
N VAL A 39 13.51 5.39 1.51
CA VAL A 39 14.70 5.94 0.88
C VAL A 39 15.52 4.84 0.21
N GLY A 40 15.82 5.03 -1.08
CA GLY A 40 16.59 4.03 -1.83
C GLY A 40 15.82 2.71 -2.00
N ASP A 41 16.49 1.61 -1.76
CA ASP A 41 15.97 0.24 -1.96
C ASP A 41 15.63 -0.44 -0.62
N GLU A 42 15.19 0.33 0.38
CA GLU A 42 14.85 -0.18 1.71
C GLU A 42 13.75 -1.26 1.64
N ARG A 43 14.00 -2.36 2.31
CA ARG A 43 13.07 -3.48 2.45
C ARG A 43 12.18 -3.29 3.69
N PRO A 44 11.02 -3.96 3.76
CA PRO A 44 10.13 -3.85 4.93
C PRO A 44 10.81 -4.20 6.25
N ASP A 45 11.70 -5.21 6.27
CA ASP A 45 12.47 -5.64 7.43
C ASP A 45 13.49 -4.58 7.90
N GLU A 46 14.10 -3.85 6.96
CA GLU A 46 15.02 -2.76 7.27
C GLU A 46 14.28 -1.54 7.85
N VAL A 47 13.10 -1.22 7.28
CA VAL A 47 12.23 -0.17 7.80
C VAL A 47 11.75 -0.52 9.21
N ALA A 48 11.32 -1.77 9.43
CA ALA A 48 10.91 -2.25 10.75
C ALA A 48 12.05 -2.14 11.77
N TYR A 49 13.25 -2.55 11.41
CA TYR A 49 14.42 -2.42 12.27
C TYR A 49 14.73 -0.97 12.63
N LYS A 50 14.67 -0.06 11.66
CA LYS A 50 14.93 1.38 11.89
C LYS A 50 13.92 2.02 12.84
N VAL A 51 12.65 1.63 12.74
CA VAL A 51 11.55 2.30 13.44
C VAL A 51 11.20 1.62 14.76
N TYR A 52 11.22 0.29 14.78
CA TYR A 52 10.81 -0.52 15.93
C TYR A 52 11.98 -1.19 16.66
N GLY A 53 13.18 -1.21 16.05
CA GLY A 53 14.35 -1.90 16.60
C GLY A 53 14.34 -3.42 16.39
N ASP A 54 13.34 -3.95 15.70
CA ASP A 54 13.20 -5.39 15.42
C ASP A 54 12.75 -5.63 13.98
N SER A 55 13.58 -6.32 13.20
CA SER A 55 13.29 -6.67 11.82
C SER A 55 12.14 -7.68 11.66
N ASN A 56 11.81 -8.44 12.71
CA ASN A 56 10.66 -9.36 12.68
C ASN A 56 9.30 -8.66 12.70
N LEU A 57 9.28 -7.35 12.89
CA LEU A 57 8.08 -6.52 12.82
C LEU A 57 7.80 -5.96 11.40
N ASP A 58 8.44 -6.50 10.37
CA ASP A 58 8.19 -6.16 8.96
C ASP A 58 6.71 -6.31 8.57
N TRP A 59 6.05 -7.33 9.09
CA TRP A 59 4.62 -7.54 8.88
C TRP A 59 3.75 -6.40 9.47
N VAL A 60 4.19 -5.72 10.53
CA VAL A 60 3.48 -4.51 11.06
C VAL A 60 3.55 -3.39 10.03
N VAL A 61 4.71 -3.19 9.41
CA VAL A 61 4.90 -2.20 8.34
C VAL A 61 3.97 -2.50 7.16
N LEU A 62 3.93 -3.77 6.72
CA LEU A 62 3.09 -4.21 5.60
C LEU A 62 1.59 -4.08 5.94
N LEU A 63 1.21 -4.48 7.13
CA LEU A 63 -0.18 -4.42 7.61
C LEU A 63 -0.68 -2.98 7.73
N SER A 64 0.17 -2.06 8.22
CA SER A 64 -0.15 -0.63 8.34
C SER A 64 -0.48 0.04 7.01
N ASN A 65 0.04 -0.52 5.91
CA ASN A 65 -0.17 -0.02 4.55
C ASN A 65 -1.09 -0.93 3.71
N ASN A 66 -1.70 -1.92 4.35
CA ASN A 66 -2.56 -2.90 3.69
C ASN A 66 -1.87 -3.65 2.52
N VAL A 67 -0.54 -3.77 2.57
CA VAL A 67 0.27 -4.49 1.58
C VAL A 67 0.02 -5.98 1.71
N VAL A 68 -0.46 -6.61 0.66
CA VAL A 68 -0.72 -8.06 0.59
C VAL A 68 0.38 -8.76 -0.19
N ASN A 69 0.75 -8.16 -1.31
CA ASN A 69 1.79 -8.67 -2.18
C ASN A 69 2.97 -7.69 -2.21
N VAL A 70 3.98 -8.00 -1.42
CA VAL A 70 5.19 -7.16 -1.31
C VAL A 70 5.86 -6.95 -2.68
N ARG A 71 5.81 -7.95 -3.55
CA ARG A 71 6.45 -7.87 -4.87
C ARG A 71 5.83 -6.79 -5.76
N ASP A 72 4.50 -6.63 -5.70
CA ASP A 72 3.79 -5.72 -6.59
C ASP A 72 3.47 -4.37 -5.94
N GLU A 73 3.32 -4.35 -4.61
CA GLU A 73 2.82 -3.19 -3.86
C GLU A 73 3.92 -2.41 -3.15
N TRP A 74 5.08 -3.03 -2.88
CA TRP A 74 6.27 -2.34 -2.36
C TRP A 74 7.04 -1.66 -3.50
N PRO A 75 7.74 -0.54 -3.25
CA PRO A 75 8.59 0.07 -4.28
C PRO A 75 9.68 -0.90 -4.72
N LEU A 76 9.85 -1.01 -6.02
CA LEU A 76 10.87 -1.87 -6.60
C LEU A 76 12.27 -1.26 -6.41
N THR A 77 13.28 -2.13 -6.32
CA THR A 77 14.67 -1.69 -6.43
C THR A 77 14.91 -1.07 -7.81
N GLN A 78 15.94 -0.25 -7.95
CA GLN A 78 16.27 0.34 -9.24
C GLN A 78 16.49 -0.71 -10.34
N GLN A 79 17.08 -1.86 -9.98
CA GLN A 79 17.32 -2.94 -10.93
C GLN A 79 16.03 -3.65 -11.32
N ASP A 80 15.18 -3.96 -10.33
CA ASP A 80 13.90 -4.63 -10.58
C ASP A 80 12.94 -3.72 -11.33
N TYR A 81 12.94 -2.42 -11.05
CA TYR A 81 12.15 -1.45 -11.79
C TYR A 81 12.56 -1.36 -13.26
N ARG A 82 13.86 -1.38 -13.54
CA ARG A 82 14.36 -1.43 -14.93
C ARG A 82 13.92 -2.70 -15.64
N ASN A 83 14.05 -3.86 -14.97
CA ASN A 83 13.60 -5.13 -15.52
C ASN A 83 12.08 -5.14 -15.78
N TYR A 84 11.29 -4.59 -14.85
CA TYR A 84 9.85 -4.42 -15.00
C TYR A 84 9.49 -3.56 -16.23
N LEU A 85 10.18 -2.44 -16.44
CA LEU A 85 9.95 -1.60 -17.62
C LEU A 85 10.29 -2.33 -18.92
N ILE A 86 11.39 -3.08 -18.94
CA ILE A 86 11.80 -3.89 -20.11
C ILE A 86 10.76 -4.99 -20.40
N GLU A 87 10.30 -5.68 -19.37
CA GLU A 87 9.29 -6.74 -19.50
C GLU A 87 7.96 -6.19 -20.04
N LYS A 88 7.55 -5.02 -19.56
CA LYS A 88 6.25 -4.43 -19.87
C LYS A 88 6.20 -3.70 -21.21
N TYR A 89 7.27 -2.98 -21.57
CA TYR A 89 7.33 -2.09 -22.72
C TYR A 89 8.37 -2.51 -23.77
N GLY A 90 9.17 -3.52 -23.47
CA GLY A 90 10.29 -3.95 -24.33
C GLY A 90 11.57 -3.14 -24.05
N ASN A 91 12.61 -3.46 -24.81
CA ASN A 91 13.90 -2.75 -24.73
C ASN A 91 13.88 -1.37 -25.43
N ASP A 92 12.76 -1.00 -26.05
CA ASP A 92 12.63 0.26 -26.77
C ASP A 92 12.32 1.40 -25.79
N THR A 93 13.31 2.26 -25.59
CA THR A 93 13.16 3.43 -24.73
C THR A 93 12.19 4.44 -25.32
N ASP A 94 12.02 4.47 -26.64
CA ASP A 94 11.13 5.40 -27.33
C ASP A 94 9.66 5.09 -27.01
N ALA A 95 9.31 3.82 -26.77
CA ALA A 95 7.98 3.42 -26.33
C ALA A 95 7.57 4.02 -24.99
N LEU A 96 8.54 4.23 -24.10
CA LEU A 96 8.30 4.85 -22.79
C LEU A 96 8.08 6.36 -22.86
N ASP A 97 8.59 7.02 -23.90
CA ASP A 97 8.50 8.47 -24.08
C ASP A 97 7.25 8.90 -24.86
N VAL A 98 6.44 7.93 -25.30
CA VAL A 98 5.12 8.19 -25.89
C VAL A 98 4.18 8.77 -24.83
N ILE A 99 3.39 9.78 -25.22
CA ILE A 99 2.38 10.40 -24.36
C ILE A 99 1.25 9.40 -24.11
N LYS A 100 0.98 9.11 -22.84
CA LYS A 100 -0.11 8.23 -22.39
C LYS A 100 -1.44 8.99 -22.28
N PHE A 101 -1.40 10.21 -21.72
CA PHE A 101 -2.54 11.11 -21.55
C PHE A 101 -2.04 12.53 -21.24
N TYR A 102 -2.97 13.48 -21.21
CA TYR A 102 -2.68 14.87 -20.85
C TYR A 102 -3.27 15.20 -19.49
N GLU A 103 -2.53 16.03 -18.73
CA GLU A 103 -2.97 16.59 -17.46
C GLU A 103 -2.90 18.12 -17.51
N THR A 104 -3.68 18.77 -16.64
CA THR A 104 -3.61 20.21 -16.46
C THR A 104 -2.45 20.61 -15.58
N LYS A 105 -1.83 21.75 -15.93
CA LYS A 105 -0.99 22.54 -15.02
C LYS A 105 -1.85 23.50 -14.25
N GLU A 106 -1.47 23.80 -13.00
CA GLU A 106 -2.18 24.79 -12.22
C GLU A 106 -2.11 26.17 -12.86
N ILE A 107 -3.26 26.82 -13.00
CA ILE A 107 -3.36 28.23 -13.43
C ILE A 107 -3.96 29.05 -12.33
N LYS A 108 -3.24 30.11 -11.97
CA LYS A 108 -3.68 31.12 -11.01
C LYS A 108 -3.80 32.48 -11.70
N ASP A 109 -4.74 33.31 -11.24
CA ASP A 109 -4.79 34.71 -11.63
C ASP A 109 -3.69 35.53 -10.93
N SER A 110 -3.57 36.79 -11.30
CA SER A 110 -2.62 37.73 -10.71
C SER A 110 -2.85 37.99 -9.19
N LYS A 111 -4.00 37.57 -8.64
CA LYS A 111 -4.30 37.61 -7.19
C LYS A 111 -4.13 36.26 -6.49
N GLY A 112 -3.65 35.24 -7.19
CA GLY A 112 -3.39 33.92 -6.64
C GLY A 112 -4.61 32.98 -6.55
N LYS A 113 -5.77 33.36 -7.13
CA LYS A 113 -6.94 32.51 -7.20
C LYS A 113 -6.71 31.41 -8.25
N VAL A 114 -6.88 30.14 -7.84
CA VAL A 114 -6.77 28.99 -8.74
C VAL A 114 -8.00 28.90 -9.64
N PHE A 115 -7.80 28.90 -10.95
CA PHE A 115 -8.83 28.68 -11.97
C PHE A 115 -8.79 27.27 -12.52
N VAL A 116 -7.61 26.73 -12.69
CA VAL A 116 -7.41 25.35 -13.15
C VAL A 116 -6.53 24.64 -12.13
N PRO A 117 -7.03 23.57 -11.49
CA PRO A 117 -6.20 22.76 -10.61
C PRO A 117 -5.18 21.95 -11.43
N GLU A 118 -4.08 21.57 -10.82
CA GLU A 118 -3.11 20.67 -11.42
C GLU A 118 -3.63 19.22 -11.49
N LYS A 119 -3.02 18.40 -12.36
CA LYS A 119 -3.23 16.94 -12.44
C LYS A 119 -4.65 16.50 -12.81
N MET A 120 -5.46 17.38 -13.36
CA MET A 120 -6.76 17.00 -13.90
C MET A 120 -6.57 16.41 -15.29
N ARG A 121 -7.07 15.18 -15.52
CA ARG A 121 -6.97 14.51 -16.82
C ARG A 121 -7.86 15.20 -17.86
N VAL A 122 -7.28 15.59 -18.98
CA VAL A 122 -7.92 16.36 -20.04
C VAL A 122 -7.54 15.86 -21.43
N ASP A 123 -8.26 16.34 -22.43
CA ASP A 123 -7.93 16.10 -23.85
C ASP A 123 -6.77 17.01 -24.32
N SER A 124 -6.10 16.60 -25.39
CA SER A 124 -5.00 17.36 -26.03
C SER A 124 -5.40 18.75 -26.54
N ALA A 125 -6.68 18.98 -26.80
CA ALA A 125 -7.22 20.25 -27.27
C ALA A 125 -7.80 21.12 -26.15
N TYR A 126 -7.62 20.75 -24.89
CA TYR A 126 -8.20 21.47 -23.74
C TYR A 126 -7.70 22.90 -23.64
N LYS A 127 -8.66 23.83 -23.54
CA LYS A 127 -8.41 25.26 -23.37
C LYS A 127 -9.35 25.84 -22.32
N VAL A 128 -8.88 26.84 -21.61
CA VAL A 128 -9.66 27.58 -20.59
C VAL A 128 -9.53 29.07 -20.86
N SER A 129 -10.68 29.75 -20.79
CA SER A 129 -10.73 31.20 -20.82
C SER A 129 -11.25 31.71 -19.48
N PHE A 130 -10.54 32.63 -18.86
CA PHE A 130 -10.93 33.24 -17.59
C PHE A 130 -10.64 34.74 -17.59
N LEU A 131 -11.38 35.47 -16.76
CA LEU A 131 -11.13 36.89 -16.54
C LEU A 131 -10.08 37.05 -15.44
N ASP A 132 -8.92 37.57 -15.80
CA ASP A 132 -7.87 37.86 -14.81
C ASP A 132 -8.26 39.03 -13.93
N SER A 133 -8.35 38.80 -12.60
CA SER A 133 -8.82 39.77 -11.63
C SER A 133 -7.87 40.96 -11.42
N GLY A 134 -6.61 40.84 -11.84
CA GLY A 134 -5.65 41.94 -11.74
C GLY A 134 -5.65 42.85 -12.92
N THR A 135 -5.72 42.30 -14.13
CA THR A 135 -5.64 43.04 -15.39
C THR A 135 -7.03 43.34 -15.98
N ASN A 136 -8.09 42.71 -15.46
CA ASN A 136 -9.46 42.77 -15.96
C ASN A 136 -9.57 42.42 -17.46
N LYS A 137 -8.73 41.51 -17.93
CA LYS A 137 -8.72 41.01 -19.31
C LYS A 137 -9.08 39.53 -19.33
N ILE A 138 -9.72 39.09 -20.42
CA ILE A 138 -9.95 37.68 -20.69
C ILE A 138 -8.63 37.10 -21.19
N VAL A 139 -8.18 36.03 -20.51
CA VAL A 139 -6.99 35.28 -20.86
C VAL A 139 -7.42 33.89 -21.29
N GLU A 140 -7.04 33.50 -22.49
CA GLU A 140 -7.22 32.13 -23.00
C GLU A 140 -5.88 31.41 -22.97
N VAL A 141 -5.84 30.24 -22.31
CA VAL A 141 -4.64 29.42 -22.14
C VAL A 141 -4.94 27.94 -22.37
N SER A 142 -3.94 27.21 -22.81
CA SER A 142 -3.98 25.75 -22.91
C SER A 142 -3.03 25.16 -21.85
N PRO A 143 -3.49 24.96 -20.61
CA PRO A 143 -2.65 24.52 -19.49
C PRO A 143 -2.50 23.00 -19.49
N ILE A 144 -1.97 22.43 -20.57
CA ILE A 144 -1.81 20.99 -20.71
C ILE A 144 -0.34 20.57 -20.61
N GLU A 145 -0.14 19.38 -20.06
CA GLU A 145 1.14 18.67 -20.02
C GLU A 145 0.93 17.24 -20.47
N GLY A 146 1.75 16.78 -21.41
CA GLY A 146 1.73 15.38 -21.83
C GLY A 146 2.46 14.51 -20.82
N ILE A 147 1.77 13.54 -20.26
CA ILE A 147 2.34 12.56 -19.35
C ILE A 147 2.72 11.32 -20.15
N THR A 148 4.01 11.02 -20.19
CA THR A 148 4.53 9.84 -20.87
C THR A 148 4.30 8.57 -20.05
N TYR A 149 4.43 7.40 -20.68
CA TYR A 149 4.40 6.13 -19.95
C TYR A 149 5.49 6.08 -18.88
N ARG A 150 6.69 6.57 -19.16
CA ARG A 150 7.79 6.68 -18.18
C ARG A 150 7.38 7.50 -16.96
N THR A 151 6.93 8.74 -17.16
CA THR A 151 6.51 9.62 -16.07
C THR A 151 5.39 9.00 -15.24
N TYR A 152 4.47 8.29 -15.89
CA TYR A 152 3.38 7.60 -15.20
C TYR A 152 3.88 6.47 -14.30
N GLU A 153 4.77 5.61 -14.81
CA GLU A 153 5.34 4.50 -14.02
C GLU A 153 6.23 5.02 -12.88
N ASP A 154 7.03 6.07 -13.13
CA ASP A 154 7.86 6.72 -12.10
C ASP A 154 6.98 7.27 -10.95
N ARG A 155 5.86 7.92 -11.27
CA ARG A 155 4.89 8.39 -10.27
C ARG A 155 4.31 7.24 -9.45
N LEU A 156 3.94 6.12 -10.08
CA LEU A 156 3.44 4.95 -9.38
C LEU A 156 4.46 4.36 -8.39
N GLN A 157 5.75 4.34 -8.77
CA GLN A 157 6.81 3.88 -7.86
C GLN A 157 7.05 4.88 -6.73
N GLU A 158 7.01 6.18 -7.02
CA GLU A 158 7.17 7.22 -5.99
C GLU A 158 6.01 7.25 -5.00
N ASP A 159 4.78 7.03 -5.47
CA ASP A 159 3.60 6.93 -4.60
C ASP A 159 3.72 5.77 -3.61
N LYS A 160 4.29 4.62 -4.03
CA LYS A 160 4.55 3.48 -3.15
C LYS A 160 5.59 3.76 -2.07
N ARG A 161 6.46 4.76 -2.24
CA ARG A 161 7.46 5.15 -1.23
C ARG A 161 6.87 5.88 -0.04
N ASN A 162 5.69 6.46 -0.20
CA ASN A 162 5.01 7.19 0.86
C ASN A 162 4.12 6.24 1.66
N ILE A 163 4.64 5.76 2.79
CA ILE A 163 3.96 4.80 3.66
C ILE A 163 3.57 5.41 5.00
N ASN A 164 2.63 4.76 5.67
CA ASN A 164 2.25 5.07 7.04
C ASN A 164 2.81 3.99 7.96
N LEU A 165 3.46 4.39 9.04
CA LEU A 165 3.98 3.47 10.05
C LEU A 165 3.19 3.63 11.34
N LEU A 166 2.77 2.52 11.93
CA LEU A 166 2.18 2.51 13.25
C LEU A 166 3.22 3.01 14.26
N LYS A 167 2.83 3.90 15.18
CA LYS A 167 3.75 4.35 16.23
C LYS A 167 4.08 3.19 17.18
N SER A 168 5.31 3.18 17.68
CA SER A 168 5.85 2.09 18.52
C SER A 168 5.00 1.81 19.77
N GLU A 169 4.33 2.83 20.32
CA GLU A 169 3.46 2.73 21.48
C GLU A 169 2.22 1.84 21.25
N TYR A 170 1.76 1.70 20.00
CA TYR A 170 0.61 0.88 19.64
C TYR A 170 0.97 -0.53 19.17
N VAL A 171 2.26 -0.80 18.90
CA VAL A 171 2.70 -2.10 18.40
C VAL A 171 2.31 -3.24 19.33
N SER A 172 2.47 -3.07 20.64
CA SER A 172 2.10 -4.10 21.64
C SER A 172 0.61 -4.41 21.63
N ILE A 173 -0.24 -3.42 21.40
CA ILE A 173 -1.70 -3.59 21.30
C ILE A 173 -2.04 -4.42 20.06
N VAL A 174 -1.46 -4.07 18.92
CA VAL A 174 -1.68 -4.78 17.66
C VAL A 174 -1.17 -6.23 17.74
N LEU A 175 -0.02 -6.47 18.40
CA LEU A 175 0.50 -7.81 18.62
C LEU A 175 -0.50 -8.68 19.40
N ASN A 176 -1.03 -8.17 20.50
CA ASN A 176 -1.99 -8.88 21.34
C ASN A 176 -3.33 -9.13 20.61
N ASP A 177 -3.81 -8.15 19.87
CA ASP A 177 -5.03 -8.28 19.06
C ASP A 177 -4.88 -9.37 18.00
N ILE A 178 -3.73 -9.42 17.31
CA ILE A 178 -3.46 -10.41 16.27
C ILE A 178 -3.29 -11.81 16.87
N GLU A 179 -2.63 -11.95 18.01
CA GLU A 179 -2.57 -13.24 18.71
C GLU A 179 -3.96 -13.78 19.00
N THR A 180 -4.84 -12.92 19.51
CA THR A 180 -6.24 -13.28 19.80
C THR A 180 -7.01 -13.63 18.51
N LEU A 181 -6.83 -12.87 17.44
CA LEU A 181 -7.52 -13.09 16.17
C LEU A 181 -7.07 -14.37 15.45
N LEU A 182 -5.80 -14.75 15.62
CA LEU A 182 -5.24 -15.94 14.99
C LEU A 182 -5.43 -17.22 15.81
N ASP A 183 -5.92 -17.11 17.03
CA ASP A 183 -6.26 -18.28 17.83
C ASP A 183 -7.43 -19.04 17.20
N TYR A 184 -7.35 -20.37 17.23
CA TYR A 184 -8.44 -21.22 16.86
C TYR A 184 -9.50 -21.23 17.95
N GLU A 185 -10.68 -20.76 17.66
CA GLU A 185 -11.85 -21.04 18.48
C GLU A 185 -12.13 -22.54 18.46
N GLN A 186 -12.40 -23.11 19.62
CA GLN A 186 -12.80 -24.50 19.70
C GLN A 186 -14.13 -24.68 18.92
N SER A 187 -14.10 -25.55 17.93
CA SER A 187 -15.30 -25.94 17.21
C SER A 187 -16.34 -26.51 18.17
N THR A 188 -17.62 -26.28 17.92
CA THR A 188 -18.73 -26.91 18.66
C THR A 188 -18.69 -28.45 18.59
N GLU A 189 -17.92 -29.00 17.66
CA GLU A 189 -17.66 -30.42 17.49
C GLU A 189 -16.45 -30.93 18.28
N TYR A 190 -15.74 -30.02 18.97
CA TYR A 190 -14.58 -30.37 19.78
C TYR A 190 -15.04 -30.96 21.11
N ILE A 191 -14.64 -32.19 21.38
CA ILE A 191 -14.93 -32.87 22.66
C ILE A 191 -13.69 -32.88 23.54
N ASN A 192 -12.57 -33.33 23.00
CA ASN A 192 -11.27 -33.29 23.64
C ASN A 192 -10.15 -33.41 22.58
N PRO A 193 -8.85 -33.29 22.96
CA PRO A 193 -7.75 -33.36 22.00
C PRO A 193 -7.69 -34.64 21.13
N VAL A 194 -8.28 -35.72 21.59
CA VAL A 194 -8.27 -37.03 20.90
C VAL A 194 -9.56 -37.31 20.16
N LEU A 195 -10.66 -36.69 20.56
CA LEU A 195 -11.99 -36.97 20.04
C LEU A 195 -12.66 -35.73 19.51
N LYS A 196 -13.09 -35.78 18.24
CA LYS A 196 -13.97 -34.78 17.61
C LYS A 196 -15.29 -35.42 17.28
N ARG A 197 -16.37 -34.70 17.47
CA ARG A 197 -17.69 -35.09 16.98
C ARG A 197 -17.76 -34.82 15.48
N ALA A 198 -17.92 -35.83 14.66
CA ALA A 198 -18.14 -35.63 13.24
C ALA A 198 -19.64 -35.44 12.99
N SER A 199 -20.05 -34.30 12.47
CA SER A 199 -21.38 -34.15 11.88
C SER A 199 -21.39 -34.94 10.55
N ASN A 200 -22.24 -35.96 10.46
CA ASN A 200 -22.43 -36.67 9.19
C ASN A 200 -23.58 -35.98 8.44
N PRO A 201 -23.30 -35.22 7.36
CA PRO A 201 -24.35 -34.53 6.60
C PRO A 201 -25.36 -35.48 5.91
N ASN A 202 -25.06 -36.79 5.88
CA ASN A 202 -25.93 -37.80 5.26
C ASN A 202 -26.88 -38.50 6.26
N LEU A 203 -26.90 -38.06 7.52
CA LEU A 203 -27.80 -38.59 8.56
C LEU A 203 -28.87 -37.58 9.00
N GLY A 204 -29.17 -36.59 8.20
CA GLY A 204 -30.27 -35.65 8.37
C GLY A 204 -31.44 -35.96 7.48
#